data_d8fb3a4d2d10d89352dde48905936a0d
#
_entry.id   d8fb3a4d2d10d89352dde48905936a0d
#
_cell.length_a   1.000
_cell.length_b   1.000
_cell.length_c   1.000
_cell.angle_alpha   90.00
_cell.angle_beta   90.00
_cell.angle_gamma   90.00
#
_symmetry.space_group_name_H-M   'P 1'
#
loop_
_entity.id
_entity.type
_entity.pdbx_description
1 polymer ?
#
loop_
_entity_poly.entity_id
_entity_poly.type
_entity_poly.pdbx_seq_one_letter_code
_entity_poly.pdbx_strand_id
1 'polypeptide(L)'
;MSMVSRRGVLGGMAAAAVTVLSGCGRLLRGKDVSTEAEEAAAAVDGVASVELEQKAGANFERLLTGTVSLEAEGRDAGIEVYDEAMRAVITVIHDELEDAEARSLRVGGVSAVLANGEELTSFDLDPDVQAENPRLDRITAESFYAKYGLG
;
A
#
# COMPACT_ATOMS: atom_id res chain seq x y z
N MET A 1 -27.53 -0.27 35.12
CA MET A 1 -26.33 0.23 35.71
C MET A 1 -25.12 -0.62 35.47
N SER A 2 -25.02 -1.72 36.17
CA SER A 2 -23.86 -2.56 36.08
C SER A 2 -23.71 -3.22 34.71
N MET A 3 -24.73 -3.20 33.94
CA MET A 3 -24.72 -3.82 32.61
C MET A 3 -23.78 -3.14 31.64
N VAL A 4 -23.50 -1.88 31.87
CA VAL A 4 -22.65 -1.13 30.96
C VAL A 4 -21.24 -1.67 30.92
N SER A 5 -20.70 -2.07 32.04
CA SER A 5 -19.33 -2.51 32.11
C SER A 5 -19.07 -3.86 31.41
N ARG A 6 -20.08 -4.68 31.32
CA ARG A 6 -19.89 -5.98 30.72
C ARG A 6 -19.62 -5.95 29.24
N ARG A 7 -20.15 -4.96 28.58
CA ARG A 7 -20.05 -4.90 27.14
C ARG A 7 -18.65 -4.57 26.65
N GLY A 8 -17.99 -3.72 27.38
CA GLY A 8 -16.63 -3.35 27.00
C GLY A 8 -15.64 -4.48 27.08
N VAL A 9 -15.85 -5.36 28.02
CA VAL A 9 -14.92 -6.47 28.22
C VAL A 9 -14.97 -7.45 27.05
N LEU A 10 -16.14 -7.73 26.55
CA LEU A 10 -16.32 -8.68 25.49
C LEU A 10 -15.66 -8.27 24.19
N GLY A 11 -15.73 -7.00 23.89
CA GLY A 11 -15.13 -6.50 22.65
C GLY A 11 -13.62 -6.64 22.61
N GLY A 12 -12.97 -6.46 23.73
CA GLY A 12 -11.52 -6.52 23.77
C GLY A 12 -10.94 -7.89 23.53
N MET A 13 -11.63 -8.90 23.98
CA MET A 13 -11.12 -10.28 23.83
C MET A 13 -11.13 -10.79 22.41
N ALA A 14 -12.16 -10.43 21.66
CA ALA A 14 -12.28 -10.89 20.29
C ALA A 14 -11.15 -10.36 19.41
N ALA A 15 -10.77 -9.14 19.63
CA ALA A 15 -9.70 -8.54 18.83
C ALA A 15 -8.36 -9.23 19.01
N ALA A 16 -8.06 -9.63 20.22
CA ALA A 16 -6.78 -10.27 20.48
C ALA A 16 -6.61 -11.59 19.75
N ALA A 17 -7.67 -12.37 19.69
CA ALA A 17 -7.63 -13.68 19.06
C ALA A 17 -7.31 -13.57 17.56
N VAL A 18 -7.89 -12.59 16.90
CA VAL A 18 -7.68 -12.41 15.46
C VAL A 18 -6.22 -12.07 15.16
N THR A 19 -5.62 -11.26 15.99
CA THR A 19 -4.25 -10.84 15.76
C THR A 19 -3.26 -12.00 15.78
N VAL A 20 -3.46 -12.93 16.68
CA VAL A 20 -2.56 -14.08 16.81
C VAL A 20 -2.60 -14.95 15.56
N LEU A 21 -3.78 -15.20 15.02
CA LEU A 21 -3.93 -16.05 13.85
C LEU A 21 -3.26 -15.45 12.61
N SER A 22 -3.36 -14.13 12.46
CA SER A 22 -2.72 -13.46 11.34
C SER A 22 -1.21 -13.60 11.34
N GLY A 23 -0.60 -13.58 12.51
CA GLY A 23 0.85 -13.71 12.64
C GLY A 23 1.40 -15.02 12.14
N CYS A 24 0.70 -16.10 12.38
CA CYS A 24 1.17 -17.42 11.99
C CYS A 24 1.28 -17.61 10.48
N GLY A 25 0.34 -17.07 9.72
CA GLY A 25 0.34 -17.19 8.27
C GLY A 25 1.53 -16.49 7.63
N ARG A 26 1.98 -15.41 8.20
CA ARG A 26 3.08 -14.61 7.66
C ARG A 26 4.42 -15.34 7.73
N LEU A 27 4.64 -16.11 8.77
CA LEU A 27 5.93 -16.79 8.96
C LEU A 27 6.20 -17.82 7.88
N LEU A 28 5.16 -18.42 7.32
CA LEU A 28 5.31 -19.49 6.34
C LEU A 28 5.56 -19.00 4.93
N ARG A 29 5.13 -17.78 4.61
CA ARG A 29 5.17 -17.27 3.24
C ARG A 29 6.01 -16.01 3.06
N GLY A 30 6.77 -15.63 4.07
CA GLY A 30 7.32 -14.30 4.12
C GLY A 30 6.22 -13.30 4.44
N LYS A 31 6.58 -12.05 4.64
CA LYS A 31 5.64 -11.07 5.11
C LYS A 31 4.81 -10.47 3.97
N ASP A 32 3.50 -10.51 4.13
CA ASP A 32 2.56 -9.88 3.22
C ASP A 32 2.16 -8.53 3.82
N VAL A 33 2.51 -7.45 3.16
CA VAL A 33 2.25 -6.10 3.65
C VAL A 33 1.02 -5.46 2.99
N SER A 34 0.27 -6.20 2.18
CA SER A 34 -0.85 -5.62 1.45
C SER A 34 -1.91 -5.03 2.38
N THR A 35 -2.22 -5.70 3.48
CA THR A 35 -3.23 -5.20 4.42
C THR A 35 -2.76 -3.91 5.12
N GLU A 36 -1.54 -3.90 5.62
CA GLU A 36 -0.98 -2.71 6.28
C GLU A 36 -0.87 -1.54 5.30
N ALA A 37 -0.43 -1.82 4.08
CA ALA A 37 -0.33 -0.81 3.04
C ALA A 37 -1.69 -0.26 2.65
N GLU A 38 -2.68 -1.14 2.54
CA GLU A 38 -4.05 -0.77 2.22
C GLU A 38 -4.63 0.16 3.30
N GLU A 39 -4.45 -0.21 4.55
CA GLU A 39 -4.92 0.60 5.68
C GLU A 39 -4.23 1.97 5.72
N ALA A 40 -2.92 2.00 5.48
CA ALA A 40 -2.16 3.24 5.49
C ALA A 40 -2.59 4.18 4.36
N ALA A 41 -2.78 3.65 3.17
CA ALA A 41 -3.23 4.44 2.03
C ALA A 41 -4.67 4.92 2.22
N ALA A 42 -5.53 4.08 2.77
CA ALA A 42 -6.92 4.43 3.02
C ALA A 42 -7.08 5.54 4.06
N ALA A 43 -6.10 5.73 4.91
CA ALA A 43 -6.11 6.79 5.92
C ALA A 43 -5.78 8.18 5.34
N VAL A 44 -5.32 8.24 4.10
CA VAL A 44 -4.97 9.51 3.45
C VAL A 44 -6.24 10.26 3.05
N ASP A 45 -6.29 11.55 3.37
CA ASP A 45 -7.41 12.39 3.00
C ASP A 45 -7.57 12.44 1.48
N GLY A 46 -8.78 12.24 0.99
CA GLY A 46 -9.08 12.24 -0.43
C GLY A 46 -9.07 10.86 -1.07
N VAL A 47 -8.71 9.83 -0.31
CA VAL A 47 -8.80 8.44 -0.77
C VAL A 47 -10.18 7.90 -0.44
N ALA A 48 -10.90 7.43 -1.44
CA ALA A 48 -12.23 6.86 -1.26
C ALA A 48 -12.16 5.39 -0.82
N SER A 49 -11.28 4.62 -1.45
CA SER A 49 -11.08 3.22 -1.11
C SER A 49 -9.73 2.74 -1.67
N VAL A 50 -9.25 1.63 -1.13
CA VAL A 50 -7.99 1.01 -1.58
C VAL A 50 -8.17 -0.49 -1.62
N GLU A 51 -7.67 -1.11 -2.67
CA GLU A 51 -7.62 -2.56 -2.78
C GLU A 51 -6.23 -2.94 -3.26
N LEU A 52 -5.47 -3.59 -2.40
CA LEU A 52 -4.11 -4.02 -2.71
C LEU A 52 -3.96 -5.53 -2.50
N GLU A 53 -3.09 -6.13 -3.29
CA GLU A 53 -2.80 -7.55 -3.21
C GLU A 53 -1.32 -7.78 -3.45
N GLN A 54 -0.72 -8.62 -2.65
CA GLN A 54 0.67 -9.01 -2.84
C GLN A 54 0.70 -10.40 -3.48
N LYS A 55 1.42 -10.54 -4.58
CA LYS A 55 1.49 -11.81 -5.31
C LYS A 55 2.93 -12.13 -5.72
N ALA A 56 3.15 -13.38 -6.09
CA ALA A 56 4.40 -13.81 -6.68
C ALA A 56 4.31 -13.68 -8.20
N GLY A 57 5.33 -13.12 -8.79
CA GLY A 57 5.47 -13.06 -10.25
C GLY A 57 6.37 -14.17 -10.74
N ALA A 58 6.76 -14.08 -12.01
CA ALA A 58 7.72 -15.00 -12.60
C ALA A 58 9.07 -14.86 -11.89
N ASN A 59 9.85 -15.94 -11.88
CA ASN A 59 11.20 -15.95 -11.29
C ASN A 59 11.24 -15.55 -9.81
N PHE A 60 10.19 -15.91 -9.07
CA PHE A 60 10.09 -15.63 -7.62
C PHE A 60 10.03 -14.14 -7.26
N GLU A 61 9.73 -13.30 -8.23
CA GLU A 61 9.55 -11.87 -7.98
C GLU A 61 8.29 -11.64 -7.15
N ARG A 62 8.31 -10.58 -6.37
CA ARG A 62 7.15 -10.22 -5.54
C ARG A 62 6.60 -8.90 -6.04
N LEU A 63 5.27 -8.85 -6.14
CA LEU A 63 4.56 -7.67 -6.63
C LEU A 63 3.47 -7.27 -5.67
N LEU A 64 3.35 -5.96 -5.46
CA LEU A 64 2.20 -5.37 -4.81
C LEU A 64 1.42 -4.66 -5.90
N THR A 65 0.16 -5.05 -6.10
CA THR A 65 -0.69 -4.50 -7.15
C THR A 65 -2.03 -4.10 -6.58
N GLY A 66 -2.74 -3.26 -7.29
CA GLY A 66 -4.08 -2.88 -6.90
C GLY A 66 -4.42 -1.47 -7.31
N THR A 67 -5.48 -0.93 -6.73
CA THR A 67 -6.05 0.34 -7.11
C THR A 67 -6.38 1.19 -5.91
N VAL A 68 -5.99 2.46 -5.98
CA VAL A 68 -6.39 3.49 -5.01
C VAL A 68 -7.46 4.31 -5.69
N SER A 69 -8.69 4.26 -5.17
CA SER A 69 -9.79 5.05 -5.70
C SER A 69 -9.81 6.41 -5.02
N LEU A 70 -9.83 7.48 -5.80
CA LEU A 70 -9.72 8.84 -5.30
C LEU A 70 -11.06 9.57 -5.37
N GLU A 71 -11.26 10.51 -4.45
CA GLU A 71 -12.45 11.36 -4.45
C GLU A 71 -12.32 12.50 -5.46
N ALA A 72 -11.08 12.87 -5.80
CA ALA A 72 -10.82 13.96 -6.71
C ALA A 72 -11.26 13.63 -8.13
N GLU A 73 -11.77 14.65 -8.84
CA GLU A 73 -12.13 14.52 -10.25
C GLU A 73 -11.04 15.09 -11.15
N GLY A 74 -10.30 16.07 -10.65
CA GLY A 74 -9.23 16.71 -11.40
C GLY A 74 -7.91 15.98 -11.30
N ARG A 75 -7.18 15.95 -12.41
CA ARG A 75 -5.92 15.23 -12.49
C ARG A 75 -4.87 15.77 -11.50
N ASP A 76 -4.70 17.07 -11.39
CA ASP A 76 -3.68 17.65 -10.51
C ASP A 76 -3.95 17.35 -9.06
N ALA A 77 -5.20 17.53 -8.62
CA ALA A 77 -5.60 17.19 -7.25
C ALA A 77 -5.48 15.69 -6.99
N GLY A 78 -5.82 14.89 -7.98
CA GLY A 78 -5.70 13.44 -7.89
C GLY A 78 -4.26 12.97 -7.75
N ILE A 79 -3.34 13.59 -8.48
CA ILE A 79 -1.91 13.24 -8.37
C ILE A 79 -1.40 13.54 -6.97
N GLU A 80 -1.81 14.65 -6.35
CA GLU A 80 -1.39 14.98 -4.99
C GLU A 80 -1.85 13.92 -3.97
N VAL A 81 -3.10 13.50 -4.09
CA VAL A 81 -3.65 12.48 -3.18
C VAL A 81 -2.99 11.13 -3.44
N TYR A 82 -2.83 10.76 -4.70
CA TYR A 82 -2.17 9.52 -5.08
C TYR A 82 -0.72 9.49 -4.57
N ASP A 83 -0.02 10.62 -4.66
CA ASP A 83 1.35 10.73 -4.17
C ASP A 83 1.41 10.48 -2.65
N GLU A 84 0.50 11.06 -1.88
CA GLU A 84 0.42 10.82 -0.45
C GLU A 84 0.07 9.37 -0.14
N ALA A 85 -0.85 8.78 -0.90
CA ALA A 85 -1.21 7.38 -0.71
C ALA A 85 -0.02 6.47 -1.02
N MET A 86 0.71 6.76 -2.10
CA MET A 86 1.88 5.98 -2.46
C MET A 86 2.99 6.15 -1.42
N ARG A 87 3.17 7.34 -0.89
CA ARG A 87 4.11 7.57 0.21
C ARG A 87 3.78 6.67 1.40
N ALA A 88 2.51 6.58 1.76
CA ALA A 88 2.07 5.72 2.85
C ALA A 88 2.37 4.25 2.57
N VAL A 89 2.11 3.80 1.35
CA VAL A 89 2.38 2.42 0.92
C VAL A 89 3.88 2.12 0.98
N ILE A 90 4.71 2.99 0.40
CA ILE A 90 6.15 2.79 0.36
C ILE A 90 6.75 2.82 1.77
N THR A 91 6.23 3.67 2.64
CA THR A 91 6.67 3.74 4.04
C THR A 91 6.40 2.43 4.77
N VAL A 92 5.21 1.83 4.56
CA VAL A 92 4.89 0.52 5.13
C VAL A 92 5.87 -0.54 4.63
N ILE A 93 6.13 -0.56 3.34
CA ILE A 93 7.06 -1.50 2.74
C ILE A 93 8.45 -1.35 3.38
N HIS A 94 8.92 -0.13 3.48
CA HIS A 94 10.22 0.19 4.05
C HIS A 94 10.33 -0.27 5.52
N ASP A 95 9.30 -0.03 6.30
CA ASP A 95 9.33 -0.30 7.74
C ASP A 95 9.05 -1.74 8.11
N GLU A 96 8.25 -2.43 7.29
CA GLU A 96 7.76 -3.76 7.64
C GLU A 96 8.56 -4.91 7.02
N LEU A 97 9.27 -4.66 5.93
CA LEU A 97 10.07 -5.68 5.25
C LEU A 97 11.55 -5.47 5.52
N GLU A 98 12.33 -6.52 5.38
CA GLU A 98 13.78 -6.41 5.46
C GLU A 98 14.30 -5.62 4.25
N ASP A 99 15.45 -4.98 4.40
CA ASP A 99 15.98 -4.03 3.42
C ASP A 99 15.97 -4.55 1.99
N ALA A 100 16.56 -5.71 1.76
CA ALA A 100 16.65 -6.27 0.40
C ALA A 100 15.26 -6.60 -0.16
N GLU A 101 14.38 -7.13 0.67
CA GLU A 101 13.03 -7.48 0.26
C GLU A 101 12.20 -6.24 0.00
N ALA A 102 12.33 -5.24 0.86
CA ALA A 102 11.62 -3.97 0.69
C ALA A 102 12.00 -3.29 -0.62
N ARG A 103 13.30 -3.20 -0.89
CA ARG A 103 13.79 -2.52 -2.10
C ARG A 103 13.36 -3.21 -3.38
N SER A 104 13.29 -4.52 -3.37
CA SER A 104 12.99 -5.30 -4.58
C SER A 104 11.51 -5.53 -4.85
N LEU A 105 10.63 -5.20 -3.91
CA LEU A 105 9.20 -5.37 -4.10
C LEU A 105 8.71 -4.45 -5.23
N ARG A 106 8.08 -5.03 -6.24
CA ARG A 106 7.59 -4.26 -7.38
C ARG A 106 6.26 -3.62 -7.04
N VAL A 107 6.16 -2.33 -7.25
CA VAL A 107 4.99 -1.54 -6.88
C VAL A 107 4.37 -0.80 -8.07
N GLY A 108 4.93 -0.96 -9.25
CA GLY A 108 4.41 -0.28 -10.44
C GLY A 108 2.99 -0.64 -10.81
N GLY A 109 2.49 -1.77 -10.31
CA GLY A 109 1.11 -2.18 -10.52
C GLY A 109 0.09 -1.52 -9.58
N VAL A 110 0.54 -0.67 -8.66
CA VAL A 110 -0.36 0.10 -7.81
C VAL A 110 -0.74 1.38 -8.56
N SER A 111 -1.98 1.46 -9.00
CA SER A 111 -2.49 2.61 -9.76
C SER A 111 -3.54 3.35 -8.97
N ALA A 112 -3.95 4.50 -9.47
CA ALA A 112 -5.04 5.26 -8.88
C ALA A 112 -6.10 5.54 -9.95
N VAL A 113 -7.34 5.71 -9.50
CA VAL A 113 -8.46 6.04 -10.38
C VAL A 113 -9.16 7.26 -9.80
N LEU A 114 -9.31 8.28 -10.63
CA LEU A 114 -10.05 9.48 -10.24
C LEU A 114 -11.56 9.20 -10.20
N ALA A 115 -12.31 10.08 -9.56
CA ALA A 115 -13.77 9.94 -9.46
C ALA A 115 -14.43 9.90 -10.83
N ASN A 116 -13.82 10.52 -11.85
CA ASN A 116 -14.34 10.50 -13.22
C ASN A 116 -13.90 9.28 -14.02
N GLY A 117 -13.15 8.35 -13.42
CA GLY A 117 -12.70 7.13 -14.07
C GLY A 117 -11.32 7.21 -14.74
N GLU A 118 -10.69 8.36 -14.73
CA GLU A 118 -9.34 8.49 -15.29
C GLU A 118 -8.32 7.76 -14.43
N GLU A 119 -7.41 7.01 -15.06
CA GLU A 119 -6.39 6.25 -14.35
C GLU A 119 -5.08 7.01 -14.27
N LEU A 120 -4.43 6.91 -13.10
CA LEU A 120 -3.08 7.43 -12.88
C LEU A 120 -2.15 6.27 -12.57
N THR A 121 -0.90 6.37 -13.00
CA THR A 121 0.12 5.35 -12.75
C THR A 121 1.32 5.95 -12.05
N SER A 122 2.26 5.10 -11.64
CA SER A 122 3.50 5.55 -11.01
C SER A 122 4.26 6.57 -11.86
N PHE A 123 4.12 6.51 -13.17
CA PHE A 123 4.78 7.47 -14.07
C PHE A 123 4.25 8.90 -13.90
N ASP A 124 3.00 9.03 -13.46
CA ASP A 124 2.42 10.34 -13.20
C ASP A 124 2.95 10.96 -11.91
N LEU A 125 3.50 10.13 -11.02
CA LEU A 125 4.06 10.61 -9.76
C LEU A 125 5.46 11.16 -9.91
N ASP A 126 6.26 10.53 -10.76
CA ASP A 126 7.66 10.89 -10.91
C ASP A 126 8.16 10.56 -12.31
N PRO A 127 8.33 11.56 -13.16
CA PRO A 127 8.86 11.36 -14.51
C PRO A 127 10.27 10.77 -14.55
N ASP A 128 11.07 10.99 -13.51
CA ASP A 128 12.42 10.44 -13.44
C ASP A 128 12.40 8.92 -13.32
N VAL A 129 11.41 8.39 -12.64
CA VAL A 129 11.22 6.94 -12.52
C VAL A 129 11.00 6.33 -13.90
N GLN A 130 10.21 6.98 -14.75
CA GLN A 130 9.96 6.51 -16.10
C GLN A 130 11.24 6.55 -16.95
N ALA A 131 12.05 7.56 -16.77
CA ALA A 131 13.30 7.69 -17.52
C ALA A 131 14.28 6.58 -17.19
N GLU A 132 14.35 6.20 -15.92
CA GLU A 132 15.24 5.13 -15.47
C GLU A 132 14.67 3.75 -15.81
N ASN A 133 13.37 3.59 -15.73
CA ASN A 133 12.73 2.30 -15.95
C ASN A 133 11.42 2.49 -16.70
N PRO A 134 11.46 2.37 -18.05
CA PRO A 134 10.26 2.65 -18.87
C PRO A 134 9.17 1.58 -18.78
N ARG A 135 9.41 0.49 -18.05
CA ARG A 135 8.43 -0.57 -17.87
C ARG A 135 7.77 -0.46 -16.51
N LEU A 136 6.48 -0.15 -16.53
CA LEU A 136 5.70 0.03 -15.31
C LEU A 136 5.75 -1.20 -14.40
N ASP A 137 5.71 -2.38 -14.99
CA ASP A 137 5.71 -3.64 -14.25
C ASP A 137 7.03 -3.96 -13.56
N ARG A 138 8.06 -3.17 -13.80
CA ARG A 138 9.38 -3.36 -13.20
C ARG A 138 9.75 -2.31 -12.17
N ILE A 139 8.90 -1.35 -11.92
CA ILE A 139 9.17 -0.31 -10.93
C ILE A 139 9.12 -0.91 -9.53
N THR A 140 10.20 -0.72 -8.77
CA THR A 140 10.33 -1.24 -7.40
C THR A 140 10.11 -0.14 -6.37
N ALA A 141 9.91 -0.55 -5.12
CA ALA A 141 9.76 0.41 -4.01
C ALA A 141 10.99 1.30 -3.86
N GLU A 142 12.17 0.76 -4.13
CA GLU A 142 13.42 1.52 -4.07
C GLU A 142 13.39 2.75 -4.97
N SER A 143 12.71 2.66 -6.11
CA SER A 143 12.59 3.77 -7.05
C SER A 143 11.96 5.02 -6.42
N PHE A 144 11.20 4.85 -5.36
CA PHE A 144 10.51 5.95 -4.68
C PHE A 144 11.21 6.41 -3.40
N TYR A 145 12.25 5.72 -2.98
CA TYR A 145 12.89 6.03 -1.69
C TYR A 145 13.45 7.45 -1.64
N ALA A 146 14.13 7.87 -2.69
CA ALA A 146 14.69 9.22 -2.74
C ALA A 146 13.60 10.28 -2.70
N LYS A 147 12.50 10.05 -3.42
CA LYS A 147 11.36 10.96 -3.47
C LYS A 147 10.73 11.18 -2.10
N TYR A 148 10.62 10.12 -1.32
CA TYR A 148 9.93 10.16 -0.01
C TYR A 148 10.86 10.29 1.18
N GLY A 149 12.15 10.48 0.95
CA GLY A 149 13.10 10.65 2.03
C GLY A 149 13.38 9.40 2.83
N LEU A 150 13.22 8.24 2.21
CA LEU A 150 13.52 6.95 2.81
C LEU A 150 14.88 6.47 2.33
N GLY A 151 15.53 5.70 3.08
CA GLY A 151 16.82 5.36 2.67
C GLY A 151 17.44 4.19 3.32
#